data_a365dd36a3862bd7a3740feeb635b0e8
#
_entry.id   a365dd36a3862bd7a3740feeb635b0e8
#
_cell.length_a   1.000
_cell.length_b   1.000
_cell.length_c   1.000
_cell.angle_alpha   90.00
_cell.angle_beta   90.00
_cell.angle_gamma   90.00
#
_symmetry.space_group_name_H-M   'P 1'
#
loop_
_entity.id
_entity.type
_entity.pdbx_description
1 polymer ?
#
loop_
_entity_poly.entity_id
_entity_poly.type
_entity_poly.pdbx_seq_one_letter_code
_entity_poly.pdbx_strand_id
1 'polypeptide(L)'
;MAHRVCPVWVGYILANPVRKLYQNPQKILSPYVREGMKVVDIGCAMGFFSFPLAEMVGRNGRVICVDIQEKMIKSLEKRARKAGLSKRIETRQCSANSLGLDDLTEEIDFALASAVVHEVPDPCSFFIEVHGTIKQTGRFLVTEPKGHVSQKDFETTVSVAEENGFEVIESPQIGRSRAALLGKRH
;
A
#
# COMPACT_ATOMS: atom_id res chain seq x y z
N MET A 1 -6.95 14.99 -17.51
CA MET A 1 -7.33 15.64 -16.23
C MET A 1 -6.08 15.68 -15.36
N ALA A 2 -5.79 16.80 -14.68
CA ALA A 2 -4.58 16.88 -13.85
C ALA A 2 -4.74 15.94 -12.64
N HIS A 3 -3.93 14.90 -12.55
CA HIS A 3 -3.85 14.02 -11.39
C HIS A 3 -3.41 14.86 -10.18
N ARG A 4 -4.32 15.13 -9.26
CA ARG A 4 -4.02 15.88 -8.04
C ARG A 4 -3.49 14.91 -6.99
N VAL A 5 -2.18 14.88 -6.85
CA VAL A 5 -1.53 14.24 -5.69
C VAL A 5 -2.06 14.89 -4.40
N CYS A 6 -2.41 14.08 -3.43
CA CYS A 6 -2.97 14.52 -2.15
C CYS A 6 -2.05 15.56 -1.47
N PRO A 7 -2.55 16.76 -1.10
CA PRO A 7 -1.71 17.77 -0.44
C PRO A 7 -1.12 17.28 0.88
N VAL A 8 0.11 17.70 1.20
CA VAL A 8 0.85 17.26 2.41
C VAL A 8 0.07 17.48 3.72
N TRP A 9 -0.72 18.57 3.84
CA TRP A 9 -1.54 18.82 5.04
C TRP A 9 -2.61 17.74 5.26
N VAL A 10 -3.11 17.12 4.19
CA VAL A 10 -4.05 15.99 4.29
C VAL A 10 -3.35 14.77 4.90
N GLY A 11 -2.04 14.58 4.63
CA GLY A 11 -1.24 13.54 5.27
C GLY A 11 -1.24 13.62 6.80
N TYR A 12 -1.23 14.83 7.36
CA TYR A 12 -1.36 15.02 8.82
C TYR A 12 -2.74 14.62 9.34
N ILE A 13 -3.80 14.92 8.58
CA ILE A 13 -5.18 14.48 8.91
C ILE A 13 -5.28 12.97 8.79
N LEU A 14 -4.72 12.39 7.74
CA LEU A 14 -4.71 10.93 7.50
C LEU A 14 -3.87 10.16 8.53
N ALA A 15 -2.85 10.80 9.12
CA ALA A 15 -2.03 10.24 10.20
C ALA A 15 -2.66 10.43 11.60
N ASN A 16 -3.83 11.07 11.71
CA ASN A 16 -4.50 11.33 12.98
C ASN A 16 -4.99 10.01 13.62
N PRO A 17 -4.74 9.77 14.91
CA PRO A 17 -5.20 8.59 15.62
C PRO A 17 -6.73 8.41 15.62
N VAL A 18 -7.52 9.47 15.45
CA VAL A 18 -8.99 9.39 15.29
C VAL A 18 -9.39 8.54 14.07
N ARG A 19 -8.58 8.50 13.01
CA ARG A 19 -8.80 7.62 11.86
C ARG A 19 -8.85 6.13 12.26
N LYS A 20 -8.11 5.72 13.30
CA LYS A 20 -8.12 4.33 13.80
C LYS A 20 -9.50 3.89 14.31
N LEU A 21 -10.39 4.82 14.69
CA LEU A 21 -11.77 4.51 15.10
C LEU A 21 -12.61 4.02 13.91
N TYR A 22 -12.34 4.53 12.72
CA TYR A 22 -13.09 4.19 11.49
C TYR A 22 -12.37 3.16 10.61
N GLN A 23 -11.04 3.12 10.71
CA GLN A 23 -10.20 2.25 9.89
C GLN A 23 -9.06 1.73 10.78
N ASN A 24 -9.29 0.59 11.43
CA ASN A 24 -8.30 -0.04 12.29
C ASN A 24 -7.30 -0.85 11.45
N PRO A 25 -6.03 -0.36 11.28
CA PRO A 25 -5.05 -1.04 10.43
C PRO A 25 -4.75 -2.47 10.88
N GLN A 26 -4.69 -2.72 12.18
CA GLN A 26 -4.41 -4.05 12.70
C GLN A 26 -5.51 -5.05 12.32
N LYS A 27 -6.80 -4.67 12.45
CA LYS A 27 -7.90 -5.54 12.03
C LYS A 27 -7.90 -5.81 10.53
N ILE A 28 -7.52 -4.81 9.71
CA ILE A 28 -7.46 -4.93 8.26
C ILE A 28 -6.32 -5.86 7.83
N LEU A 29 -5.16 -5.74 8.48
CA LEU A 29 -3.92 -6.37 8.03
C LEU A 29 -3.68 -7.75 8.68
N SER A 30 -4.22 -7.99 9.88
CA SER A 30 -3.99 -9.24 10.62
C SER A 30 -4.40 -10.53 9.90
N PRO A 31 -5.37 -10.56 8.97
CA PRO A 31 -5.63 -11.75 8.18
C PRO A 31 -4.48 -12.11 7.22
N TYR A 32 -3.69 -11.13 6.79
CA TYR A 32 -2.77 -11.25 5.65
C TYR A 32 -1.29 -11.18 6.04
N VAL A 33 -0.94 -10.47 7.12
CA VAL A 33 0.45 -10.20 7.49
C VAL A 33 0.89 -11.07 8.66
N ARG A 34 2.10 -11.65 8.57
CA ARG A 34 2.71 -12.51 9.58
C ARG A 34 4.12 -12.04 9.92
N GLU A 35 4.63 -12.49 11.06
CA GLU A 35 6.02 -12.25 11.47
C GLU A 35 7.00 -12.81 10.42
N GLY A 36 8.07 -12.07 10.17
CA GLY A 36 9.12 -12.41 9.19
C GLY A 36 8.83 -11.98 7.75
N MET A 37 7.61 -11.53 7.42
CA MET A 37 7.26 -11.14 6.07
C MET A 37 8.01 -9.88 5.61
N LYS A 38 8.30 -9.82 4.29
CA LYS A 38 8.70 -8.62 3.57
C LYS A 38 7.47 -8.02 2.91
N VAL A 39 7.13 -6.80 3.29
CA VAL A 39 5.88 -6.12 2.91
C VAL A 39 6.19 -4.80 2.21
N VAL A 40 5.40 -4.42 1.20
CA VAL A 40 5.43 -3.07 0.61
C VAL A 40 4.14 -2.31 0.94
N ASP A 41 4.30 -1.06 1.41
CA ASP A 41 3.22 -0.09 1.67
C ASP A 41 3.34 1.04 0.62
N ILE A 42 2.51 0.98 -0.42
CA ILE A 42 2.54 1.90 -1.56
C ILE A 42 1.62 3.09 -1.27
N GLY A 43 2.16 4.31 -1.42
CA GLY A 43 1.50 5.53 -0.97
C GLY A 43 1.44 5.61 0.55
N CYS A 44 2.56 5.28 1.20
CA CYS A 44 2.67 5.12 2.65
C CYS A 44 2.39 6.40 3.45
N ALA A 45 2.43 7.56 2.81
CA ALA A 45 2.30 8.87 3.43
C ALA A 45 3.15 8.99 4.71
N MET A 46 2.54 9.37 5.83
CA MET A 46 3.24 9.50 7.13
C MET A 46 3.18 8.23 7.98
N GLY A 47 2.83 7.05 7.39
CA GLY A 47 2.94 5.75 8.02
C GLY A 47 1.71 5.25 8.78
N PHE A 48 0.50 5.62 8.36
CA PHE A 48 -0.72 5.14 9.02
C PHE A 48 -0.82 3.61 9.03
N PHE A 49 -0.49 2.97 7.92
CA PHE A 49 -0.41 1.51 7.80
C PHE A 49 1.02 0.98 8.06
N SER A 50 2.06 1.74 7.69
CA SER A 50 3.45 1.31 7.79
C SER A 50 3.87 0.94 9.22
N PHE A 51 3.42 1.69 10.25
CA PHE A 51 3.75 1.38 11.64
C PHE A 51 3.11 0.08 12.13
N PRO A 52 1.79 -0.13 11.96
CA PRO A 52 1.18 -1.42 12.27
C PRO A 52 1.80 -2.59 11.49
N LEU A 53 2.11 -2.41 10.21
CA LEU A 53 2.83 -3.41 9.41
C LEU A 53 4.19 -3.74 10.04
N ALA A 54 4.98 -2.73 10.42
CA ALA A 54 6.30 -2.92 11.04
C ALA A 54 6.24 -3.60 12.42
N GLU A 55 5.16 -3.41 13.16
CA GLU A 55 4.90 -4.15 14.41
C GLU A 55 4.58 -5.61 14.10
N MET A 56 3.73 -5.89 13.10
CA MET A 56 3.26 -7.22 12.76
C MET A 56 4.34 -8.11 12.12
N VAL A 57 5.17 -7.55 11.25
CA VAL A 57 6.27 -8.31 10.62
C VAL A 57 7.40 -8.64 11.60
N GLY A 58 7.42 -8.05 12.78
CA GLY A 58 8.38 -8.35 13.83
C GLY A 58 9.83 -7.96 13.49
N ARG A 59 10.78 -8.55 14.20
CA ARG A 59 12.21 -8.19 14.08
C ARG A 59 12.88 -8.73 12.83
N ASN A 60 12.35 -9.83 12.30
CA ASN A 60 12.90 -10.54 11.15
C ASN A 60 12.25 -10.11 9.82
N GLY A 61 11.14 -9.37 9.90
CA GLY A 61 10.46 -8.84 8.72
C GLY A 61 10.87 -7.41 8.37
N ARG A 62 10.38 -6.94 7.24
CA ARG A 62 10.66 -5.60 6.72
C ARG A 62 9.44 -4.99 6.04
N VAL A 63 9.28 -3.68 6.17
CA VAL A 63 8.27 -2.90 5.47
C VAL A 63 8.97 -1.87 4.58
N ILE A 64 8.82 -2.02 3.27
CA ILE A 64 9.25 -1.05 2.28
C ILE A 64 8.11 -0.05 2.10
N CYS A 65 8.38 1.21 2.43
CA CYS A 65 7.40 2.29 2.40
C CYS A 65 7.68 3.21 1.22
N VAL A 66 6.79 3.23 0.25
CA VAL A 66 6.96 3.98 -1.01
C VAL A 66 5.99 5.16 -1.05
N ASP A 67 6.50 6.36 -1.38
CA ASP A 67 5.66 7.54 -1.62
C ASP A 67 6.36 8.48 -2.61
N ILE A 68 5.58 9.18 -3.43
CA ILE A 68 6.09 10.17 -4.38
C ILE A 68 6.55 11.46 -3.68
N GLN A 69 5.99 11.76 -2.50
CA GLN A 69 6.23 12.99 -1.78
C GLN A 69 7.38 12.85 -0.79
N GLU A 70 8.52 13.47 -1.08
CA GLU A 70 9.69 13.49 -0.20
C GLU A 70 9.37 13.94 1.24
N LYS A 71 8.45 14.91 1.39
CA LYS A 71 8.03 15.40 2.70
C LYS A 71 7.32 14.34 3.54
N MET A 72 6.55 13.46 2.89
CA MET A 72 5.88 12.32 3.54
C MET A 72 6.93 11.33 4.03
N ILE A 73 7.87 10.95 3.16
CA ILE A 73 8.99 10.06 3.47
C ILE A 73 9.80 10.58 4.66
N LYS A 74 10.26 11.84 4.63
CA LYS A 74 11.01 12.44 5.74
C LYS A 74 10.22 12.45 7.06
N SER A 75 8.91 12.69 7.00
CA SER A 75 8.03 12.65 8.17
C SER A 75 7.92 11.23 8.73
N LEU A 76 7.74 10.23 7.85
CA LEU A 76 7.66 8.82 8.21
C LEU A 76 8.96 8.38 8.88
N GLU A 77 10.13 8.67 8.31
CA GLU A 77 11.44 8.35 8.88
C GLU A 77 11.64 8.92 10.29
N LYS A 78 11.32 10.22 10.47
CA LYS A 78 11.40 10.87 11.78
C LYS A 78 10.52 10.17 12.81
N ARG A 79 9.32 9.77 12.43
CA ARG A 79 8.37 9.05 13.29
C ARG A 79 8.84 7.62 13.56
N ALA A 80 9.37 6.92 12.56
CA ALA A 80 9.93 5.58 12.70
C ALA A 80 11.10 5.54 13.69
N ARG A 81 12.00 6.54 13.63
CA ARG A 81 13.08 6.71 14.63
C ARG A 81 12.54 6.87 16.04
N LYS A 82 11.52 7.74 16.21
CA LYS A 82 10.90 7.96 17.53
C LYS A 82 10.20 6.72 18.08
N ALA A 83 9.64 5.90 17.21
CA ALA A 83 8.96 4.66 17.56
C ALA A 83 9.90 3.45 17.72
N GLY A 84 11.21 3.60 17.46
CA GLY A 84 12.18 2.49 17.51
C GLY A 84 12.00 1.46 16.39
N LEU A 85 11.36 1.84 15.27
CA LEU A 85 11.01 0.95 14.16
C LEU A 85 11.91 1.13 12.92
N SER A 86 12.94 1.99 12.97
CA SER A 86 13.80 2.29 11.81
C SER A 86 14.51 1.05 11.23
N LYS A 87 14.75 0.02 12.03
CA LYS A 87 15.37 -1.22 11.54
C LYS A 87 14.41 -2.11 10.73
N ARG A 88 13.09 -1.84 10.82
CA ARG A 88 12.04 -2.63 10.14
C ARG A 88 11.40 -1.86 8.99
N ILE A 89 11.58 -0.55 8.95
CA ILE A 89 11.01 0.35 7.94
C ILE A 89 12.16 0.83 7.03
N GLU A 90 12.01 0.53 5.75
CA GLU A 90 12.82 1.08 4.66
C GLU A 90 11.95 2.06 3.89
N THR A 91 12.45 3.26 3.61
CA THR A 91 11.68 4.28 2.89
C THR A 91 12.27 4.48 1.50
N ARG A 92 11.40 4.61 0.51
CA ARG A 92 11.77 4.89 -0.89
C ARG A 92 10.92 6.03 -1.43
N GLN A 93 11.56 7.04 -1.99
CA GLN A 93 10.87 8.02 -2.80
C GLN A 93 10.72 7.48 -4.22
N CYS A 94 9.49 7.42 -4.72
CA CYS A 94 9.19 6.99 -6.07
C CYS A 94 8.93 8.17 -7.01
N SER A 95 8.73 7.87 -8.30
CA SER A 95 8.26 8.83 -9.31
C SER A 95 6.80 8.57 -9.69
N ALA A 96 6.23 9.43 -10.53
CA ALA A 96 4.87 9.21 -11.04
C ALA A 96 4.79 8.00 -11.99
N ASN A 97 5.91 7.58 -12.57
CA ASN A 97 5.97 6.53 -13.61
C ASN A 97 6.65 5.24 -13.14
N SER A 98 7.16 5.18 -11.91
CA SER A 98 7.78 3.97 -11.36
C SER A 98 7.77 4.03 -9.84
N LEU A 99 7.49 2.89 -9.21
CA LEU A 99 7.57 2.69 -7.77
C LEU A 99 9.02 2.53 -7.28
N GLY A 100 9.95 2.22 -8.18
CA GLY A 100 11.37 1.98 -7.86
C GLY A 100 11.56 0.70 -7.06
N LEU A 101 10.90 -0.37 -7.47
CA LEU A 101 10.90 -1.68 -6.80
C LEU A 101 11.60 -2.78 -7.61
N ASP A 102 12.31 -2.44 -8.69
CA ASP A 102 12.91 -3.39 -9.64
C ASP A 102 13.92 -4.35 -9.00
N ASP A 103 14.54 -3.94 -7.90
CA ASP A 103 15.47 -4.74 -7.10
C ASP A 103 14.80 -5.80 -6.20
N LEU A 104 13.46 -5.81 -6.15
CA LEU A 104 12.67 -6.68 -5.26
C LEU A 104 11.92 -7.80 -6.00
N THR A 105 12.45 -8.26 -7.13
CA THR A 105 11.79 -9.28 -7.96
C THR A 105 11.42 -10.52 -7.16
N GLU A 106 10.11 -10.82 -7.09
CA GLU A 106 9.53 -11.96 -6.37
C GLU A 106 9.94 -12.10 -4.89
N GLU A 107 10.19 -10.98 -4.22
CA GLU A 107 10.61 -10.98 -2.82
C GLU A 107 9.50 -10.59 -1.84
N ILE A 108 8.43 -9.96 -2.31
CA ILE A 108 7.37 -9.39 -1.46
C ILE A 108 6.30 -10.44 -1.13
N ASP A 109 6.08 -10.65 0.16
CA ASP A 109 5.03 -11.55 0.66
C ASP A 109 3.65 -10.90 0.63
N PHE A 110 3.59 -9.58 0.92
CA PHE A 110 2.35 -8.82 0.93
C PHE A 110 2.57 -7.38 0.47
N ALA A 111 1.68 -6.89 -0.40
CA ALA A 111 1.63 -5.51 -0.82
C ALA A 111 0.32 -4.85 -0.37
N LEU A 112 0.39 -3.55 -0.05
CA LEU A 112 -0.76 -2.71 0.25
C LEU A 112 -0.72 -1.46 -0.62
N ALA A 113 -1.85 -1.14 -1.28
CA ALA A 113 -2.13 0.18 -1.84
C ALA A 113 -3.47 0.68 -1.27
N SER A 114 -3.43 1.69 -0.41
CA SER A 114 -4.63 2.21 0.24
C SER A 114 -4.89 3.66 -0.12
N ALA A 115 -5.93 3.90 -0.92
CA ALA A 115 -6.29 5.21 -1.46
C ALA A 115 -5.19 5.80 -2.35
N VAL A 116 -4.67 5.02 -3.29
CA VAL A 116 -3.52 5.36 -4.13
C VAL A 116 -3.80 5.16 -5.61
N VAL A 117 -4.39 4.02 -6.00
CA VAL A 117 -4.45 3.63 -7.42
C VAL A 117 -5.22 4.65 -8.27
N HIS A 118 -6.22 5.31 -7.70
CA HIS A 118 -6.97 6.36 -8.38
C HIS A 118 -6.15 7.64 -8.66
N GLU A 119 -4.97 7.80 -8.04
CA GLU A 119 -4.03 8.90 -8.29
C GLU A 119 -2.92 8.51 -9.28
N VAL A 120 -2.80 7.22 -9.64
CA VAL A 120 -1.74 6.71 -10.52
C VAL A 120 -2.04 7.10 -11.97
N PRO A 121 -1.09 7.73 -12.68
CA PRO A 121 -1.30 8.14 -14.08
C PRO A 121 -1.45 6.97 -15.05
N ASP A 122 -0.71 5.89 -14.82
CA ASP A 122 -0.71 4.66 -15.61
C ASP A 122 -0.92 3.43 -14.71
N PRO A 123 -2.18 3.02 -14.46
CA PRO A 123 -2.47 1.84 -13.68
C PRO A 123 -1.89 0.53 -14.26
N CYS A 124 -1.76 0.43 -15.58
CA CYS A 124 -1.19 -0.75 -16.21
C CYS A 124 0.27 -0.96 -15.79
N SER A 125 1.13 0.04 -16.01
CA SER A 125 2.54 0.00 -15.57
C SER A 125 2.66 -0.20 -14.06
N PHE A 126 1.79 0.42 -13.26
CA PHE A 126 1.74 0.23 -11.82
C PHE A 126 1.50 -1.24 -11.42
N PHE A 127 0.49 -1.90 -12.01
CA PHE A 127 0.22 -3.31 -11.70
C PHE A 127 1.30 -4.24 -12.21
N ILE A 128 1.89 -3.98 -13.36
CA ILE A 128 3.05 -4.76 -13.89
C ILE A 128 4.21 -4.69 -12.87
N GLU A 129 4.58 -3.50 -12.40
CA GLU A 129 5.68 -3.33 -11.45
C GLU A 129 5.40 -4.06 -10.13
N VAL A 130 4.19 -3.89 -9.55
CA VAL A 130 3.80 -4.60 -8.33
C VAL A 130 3.78 -6.11 -8.55
N HIS A 131 3.27 -6.59 -9.69
CA HIS A 131 3.26 -8.01 -10.03
C HIS A 131 4.68 -8.60 -10.06
N GLY A 132 5.65 -7.87 -10.64
CA GLY A 132 7.05 -8.30 -10.69
C GLY A 132 7.69 -8.47 -9.30
N THR A 133 7.27 -7.68 -8.31
CA THR A 133 7.86 -7.71 -6.97
C THR A 133 7.25 -8.77 -6.05
N ILE A 134 5.97 -9.10 -6.23
CA ILE A 134 5.26 -10.05 -5.36
C ILE A 134 5.68 -11.49 -5.67
N LYS A 135 5.89 -12.30 -4.63
CA LYS A 135 6.07 -13.75 -4.72
C LYS A 135 4.86 -14.42 -5.37
N GLN A 136 5.05 -15.61 -5.95
CA GLN A 136 3.93 -16.40 -6.50
C GLN A 136 2.81 -16.66 -5.46
N THR A 137 3.17 -16.85 -4.20
CA THR A 137 2.21 -17.03 -3.08
C THR A 137 1.83 -15.72 -2.40
N GLY A 138 2.42 -14.59 -2.82
CA GLY A 138 2.20 -13.27 -2.24
C GLY A 138 0.79 -12.75 -2.49
N ARG A 139 0.42 -11.73 -1.74
CA ARG A 139 -0.91 -11.10 -1.81
C ARG A 139 -0.79 -9.60 -1.94
N PHE A 140 -1.73 -9.01 -2.67
CA PHE A 140 -1.81 -7.57 -2.85
C PHE A 140 -3.20 -7.06 -2.45
N LEU A 141 -3.27 -6.25 -1.41
CA LEU A 141 -4.51 -5.62 -0.97
C LEU A 141 -4.63 -4.21 -1.56
N VAL A 142 -5.61 -4.02 -2.42
CA VAL A 142 -5.99 -2.71 -2.95
C VAL A 142 -7.23 -2.23 -2.20
N THR A 143 -7.20 -1.01 -1.66
CA THR A 143 -8.37 -0.40 -1.03
C THR A 143 -8.56 1.04 -1.50
N GLU A 144 -9.80 1.39 -1.86
CA GLU A 144 -10.16 2.72 -2.34
C GLU A 144 -11.36 3.31 -1.58
N PRO A 145 -11.33 4.60 -1.22
CA PRO A 145 -12.41 5.21 -0.43
C PRO A 145 -13.68 5.36 -1.28
N LYS A 146 -14.82 4.88 -0.77
CA LYS A 146 -16.14 4.94 -1.45
C LYS A 146 -16.60 6.38 -1.77
N GLY A 147 -16.08 7.37 -1.05
CA GLY A 147 -16.39 8.78 -1.29
C GLY A 147 -15.61 9.42 -2.45
N HIS A 148 -14.53 8.78 -2.93
CA HIS A 148 -13.66 9.31 -3.99
C HIS A 148 -13.70 8.45 -5.26
N VAL A 149 -13.85 7.13 -5.10
CA VAL A 149 -13.84 6.17 -6.20
C VAL A 149 -15.22 5.53 -6.32
N SER A 150 -15.86 5.63 -7.48
CA SER A 150 -17.14 4.98 -7.74
C SER A 150 -16.98 3.44 -7.80
N GLN A 151 -18.10 2.70 -7.73
CA GLN A 151 -18.05 1.25 -7.91
C GLN A 151 -17.48 0.86 -9.28
N LYS A 152 -17.94 1.54 -10.33
CA LYS A 152 -17.51 1.31 -11.70
C LYS A 152 -16.00 1.57 -11.88
N ASP A 153 -15.48 2.67 -11.30
CA ASP A 153 -14.05 2.99 -11.41
C ASP A 153 -13.20 1.96 -10.67
N PHE A 154 -13.67 1.49 -9.52
CA PHE A 154 -12.99 0.42 -8.78
C PHE A 154 -12.99 -0.91 -9.54
N GLU A 155 -14.11 -1.27 -10.18
CA GLU A 155 -14.20 -2.45 -11.05
C GLU A 155 -13.24 -2.33 -12.24
N THR A 156 -13.14 -1.14 -12.84
CA THR A 156 -12.14 -0.87 -13.89
C THR A 156 -10.72 -1.06 -13.38
N THR A 157 -10.41 -0.55 -12.19
CA THR A 157 -9.10 -0.76 -11.55
C THR A 157 -8.78 -2.25 -11.36
N VAL A 158 -9.75 -3.03 -10.90
CA VAL A 158 -9.60 -4.49 -10.72
C VAL A 158 -9.40 -5.18 -12.07
N SER A 159 -10.17 -4.82 -13.10
CA SER A 159 -9.99 -5.38 -14.45
C SER A 159 -8.60 -5.12 -15.00
N VAL A 160 -8.05 -3.92 -14.81
CA VAL A 160 -6.67 -3.62 -15.22
C VAL A 160 -5.66 -4.50 -14.46
N ALA A 161 -5.88 -4.76 -13.17
CA ALA A 161 -5.03 -5.67 -12.41
C ALA A 161 -5.10 -7.11 -12.98
N GLU A 162 -6.30 -7.58 -13.32
CA GLU A 162 -6.50 -8.92 -13.89
C GLU A 162 -5.86 -9.06 -15.28
N GLU A 163 -5.91 -8.02 -16.11
CA GLU A 163 -5.25 -7.97 -17.42
C GLU A 163 -3.71 -8.01 -17.28
N ASN A 164 -3.18 -7.59 -16.12
CA ASN A 164 -1.75 -7.57 -15.82
C ASN A 164 -1.30 -8.68 -14.85
N GLY A 165 -1.95 -9.85 -14.91
CA GLY A 165 -1.48 -11.08 -14.29
C GLY A 165 -1.97 -11.33 -12.87
N PHE A 166 -2.87 -10.51 -12.35
CA PHE A 166 -3.52 -10.77 -11.07
C PHE A 166 -4.84 -11.55 -11.22
N GLU A 167 -5.29 -12.14 -10.14
CA GLU A 167 -6.65 -12.67 -9.96
C GLU A 167 -7.21 -12.17 -8.63
N VAL A 168 -8.52 -11.95 -8.57
CA VAL A 168 -9.20 -11.59 -7.33
C VAL A 168 -9.39 -12.83 -6.47
N ILE A 169 -8.77 -12.86 -5.29
CA ILE A 169 -8.93 -13.94 -4.31
C ILE A 169 -10.10 -13.69 -3.38
N GLU A 170 -10.26 -12.43 -2.97
CA GLU A 170 -11.26 -12.03 -1.99
C GLU A 170 -11.65 -10.55 -2.17
N SER A 171 -12.90 -10.21 -1.82
CA SER A 171 -13.38 -8.83 -1.74
C SER A 171 -13.72 -8.48 -0.29
N PRO A 172 -12.71 -8.17 0.55
CA PRO A 172 -12.92 -7.98 1.97
C PRO A 172 -13.75 -6.73 2.28
N GLN A 173 -14.58 -6.83 3.31
CA GLN A 173 -15.40 -5.69 3.76
C GLN A 173 -14.57 -4.79 4.68
N ILE A 174 -14.06 -3.68 4.16
CA ILE A 174 -13.20 -2.73 4.89
C ILE A 174 -13.91 -1.38 5.05
N GLY A 175 -14.72 -1.27 6.09
CA GLY A 175 -15.36 -0.02 6.49
C GLY A 175 -16.00 0.74 5.32
N ARG A 176 -15.55 1.98 5.10
CA ARG A 176 -16.03 2.89 4.03
C ARG A 176 -15.18 2.79 2.75
N SER A 177 -14.42 1.71 2.58
CA SER A 177 -13.60 1.47 1.38
C SER A 177 -14.18 0.35 0.52
N ARG A 178 -13.87 0.39 -0.77
CA ARG A 178 -13.90 -0.76 -1.67
C ARG A 178 -12.58 -1.49 -1.51
N ALA A 179 -12.57 -2.80 -1.58
CA ALA A 179 -11.35 -3.56 -1.40
C ALA A 179 -11.33 -4.81 -2.29
N ALA A 180 -10.15 -5.14 -2.79
CA ALA A 180 -9.86 -6.40 -3.46
C ALA A 180 -8.52 -6.94 -2.96
N LEU A 181 -8.49 -8.20 -2.58
CA LEU A 181 -7.28 -8.95 -2.32
C LEU A 181 -6.92 -9.71 -3.59
N LEU A 182 -5.75 -9.41 -4.12
CA LEU A 182 -5.25 -9.95 -5.38
C LEU A 182 -4.12 -10.95 -5.11
N GLY A 183 -4.00 -11.95 -5.96
CA GLY A 183 -2.85 -12.86 -6.04
C GLY A 183 -2.34 -12.94 -7.46
N LYS A 184 -1.13 -13.49 -7.67
CA LYS A 184 -0.66 -13.80 -9.02
C LYS A 184 -1.52 -14.91 -9.62
N ARG A 185 -1.90 -14.74 -10.88
CA ARG A 185 -2.53 -15.81 -11.68
C ARG A 185 -1.51 -16.90 -11.97
N HIS A 186 -1.94 -18.15 -11.86
CA HIS A 186 -1.11 -19.32 -12.19
C HIS A 186 -1.07 -19.58 -13.69
#